data_ebbe88b4e1c54cd352fbd4fdfc8413f6
#
_entry.id   ebbe88b4e1c54cd352fbd4fdfc8413f6
#
_cell.length_a   1.000
_cell.length_b   1.000
_cell.length_c   1.000
_cell.angle_alpha   90.00
_cell.angle_beta   90.00
_cell.angle_gamma   90.00
#
_symmetry.space_group_name_H-M   'P 1'
#
loop_
_entity.id
_entity.type
_entity.pdbx_description
1 polymer ?
#
loop_
_entity_poly.entity_id
_entity_poly.type
_entity_poly.pdbx_seq_one_letter_code
_entity_poly.pdbx_strand_id
1 'polypeptide(L)'
;MFLLDLFFPNRCVECNRIIPSEEVVCELCFDQILFTHHQFSARNLLSEKCRLLFPVQNAFALMQFEEESTSQKIIHQLKYGSRKKIGKTLANWTLEKLDLNQNKPDLLVTVPLHQKKLKERGYNQLHLFANTLSETLQIPCDHHSIKRNFYKKAQAKKNRDQRI
;
A
#
# COMPACT_ATOMS: atom_id res chain seq x y z
N MET A 1 20.79 -12.53 -13.71
CA MET A 1 19.66 -12.86 -14.60
C MET A 1 19.46 -14.36 -14.47
N PHE A 2 18.38 -14.79 -13.81
CA PHE A 2 18.13 -16.22 -13.60
C PHE A 2 17.47 -16.80 -14.85
N LEU A 3 17.77 -18.06 -15.17
CA LEU A 3 17.19 -18.78 -16.31
C LEU A 3 15.66 -18.75 -16.31
N LEU A 4 15.05 -18.66 -15.12
CA LEU A 4 13.60 -18.50 -14.93
C LEU A 4 13.04 -17.16 -15.45
N ASP A 5 13.83 -16.08 -15.45
CA ASP A 5 13.38 -14.77 -15.94
C ASP A 5 13.17 -14.78 -17.47
N LEU A 6 13.82 -15.73 -18.16
CA LEU A 6 13.62 -15.92 -19.60
C LEU A 6 12.24 -16.48 -19.92
N PHE A 7 11.75 -17.41 -19.10
CA PHE A 7 10.44 -18.05 -19.29
C PHE A 7 9.31 -17.30 -18.62
N PHE A 8 9.59 -16.60 -17.52
CA PHE A 8 8.61 -15.84 -16.73
C PHE A 8 9.11 -14.43 -16.45
N PRO A 9 9.26 -13.59 -17.48
CA PRO A 9 9.76 -12.24 -17.30
C PRO A 9 8.80 -11.41 -16.45
N ASN A 10 9.36 -10.53 -15.62
CA ASN A 10 8.57 -9.57 -14.88
C ASN A 10 7.86 -8.62 -15.85
N ARG A 11 6.59 -8.32 -15.59
CA ARG A 11 5.75 -7.50 -16.47
C ARG A 11 5.11 -6.35 -15.74
N CYS A 12 5.01 -5.22 -16.43
CA CYS A 12 4.28 -4.04 -15.97
C CYS A 12 2.84 -4.41 -15.62
N VAL A 13 2.41 -3.98 -14.45
CA VAL A 13 1.04 -4.24 -13.94
C VAL A 13 -0.02 -3.58 -14.81
N GLU A 14 0.31 -2.50 -15.48
CA GLU A 14 -0.62 -1.73 -16.32
C GLU A 14 -0.65 -2.24 -17.76
N CYS A 15 0.46 -2.13 -18.48
CA CYS A 15 0.52 -2.37 -19.92
C CYS A 15 1.11 -3.74 -20.32
N ASN A 16 1.46 -4.58 -19.36
CA ASN A 16 2.02 -5.92 -19.54
C ASN A 16 3.39 -5.99 -20.28
N ARG A 17 4.05 -4.86 -20.55
CA ARG A 17 5.40 -4.80 -21.12
C ARG A 17 6.40 -5.46 -20.17
N ILE A 18 7.43 -6.11 -20.69
CA ILE A 18 8.54 -6.66 -19.90
C ILE A 18 9.30 -5.50 -19.27
N ILE A 19 9.58 -5.61 -17.98
CA ILE A 19 10.27 -4.63 -17.15
C ILE A 19 11.31 -5.31 -16.25
N PRO A 20 12.26 -4.58 -15.68
CA PRO A 20 13.20 -5.12 -14.68
C PRO A 20 12.49 -5.82 -13.52
N SER A 21 13.16 -6.82 -12.93
CA SER A 21 12.58 -7.68 -11.89
C SER A 21 12.15 -6.93 -10.63
N GLU A 22 12.77 -5.80 -10.34
CA GLU A 22 12.48 -4.98 -9.15
C GLU A 22 11.36 -3.96 -9.37
N GLU A 23 10.95 -3.74 -10.61
CA GLU A 23 9.91 -2.79 -10.95
C GLU A 23 8.51 -3.40 -10.91
N VAL A 24 7.50 -2.54 -10.75
CA VAL A 24 6.07 -2.89 -10.72
C VAL A 24 5.37 -2.37 -11.97
N VAL A 25 5.74 -1.19 -12.42
CA VAL A 25 5.26 -0.54 -13.64
C VAL A 25 6.42 -0.02 -14.45
N CYS A 26 6.27 0.10 -15.77
CA CYS A 26 7.26 0.78 -16.60
C CYS A 26 7.16 2.30 -16.41
N GLU A 27 8.17 3.03 -16.85
CA GLU A 27 8.28 4.49 -16.74
C GLU A 27 7.01 5.21 -17.27
N LEU A 28 6.56 4.87 -18.47
CA LEU A 28 5.35 5.47 -19.07
C LEU A 28 4.08 5.26 -18.24
N CYS A 29 3.96 4.10 -17.58
CA CYS A 29 2.81 3.83 -16.72
C CYS A 29 3.00 4.41 -15.32
N PHE A 30 4.23 4.64 -14.89
CA PHE A 30 4.53 5.33 -13.65
C PHE A 30 4.05 6.79 -13.69
N ASP A 31 4.26 7.48 -14.80
CA ASP A 31 3.81 8.86 -14.99
C ASP A 31 2.28 9.02 -14.96
N GLN A 32 1.55 7.92 -15.17
CA GLN A 32 0.08 7.90 -15.07
C GLN A 32 -0.43 7.71 -13.63
N ILE A 33 0.45 7.46 -12.67
CA ILE A 33 0.07 7.30 -11.28
C ILE A 33 -0.23 8.67 -10.67
N LEU A 34 -1.45 8.89 -10.24
CA LEU A 34 -1.85 10.10 -9.54
C LEU A 34 -1.37 10.04 -8.08
N PHE A 35 -0.11 10.39 -7.85
CA PHE A 35 0.40 10.56 -6.51
C PHE A 35 -0.29 11.73 -5.82
N THR A 36 -0.54 11.62 -4.52
CA THR A 36 -1.04 12.75 -3.75
C THR A 36 0.10 13.72 -3.44
N HIS A 37 -0.24 15.00 -3.31
CA HIS A 37 0.69 16.04 -2.85
C HIS A 37 0.49 16.36 -1.35
N HIS A 38 -0.11 15.42 -0.59
CA HIS A 38 -0.32 15.61 0.83
C HIS A 38 0.99 15.52 1.59
N GLN A 39 1.38 16.61 2.22
CA GLN A 39 2.43 16.58 3.22
C GLN A 39 1.90 15.86 4.48
N PHE A 40 2.77 15.14 5.19
CA PHE A 40 2.44 14.51 6.46
C PHE A 40 2.34 15.57 7.56
N SER A 41 1.24 16.29 7.58
CA SER A 41 1.00 17.39 8.52
C SER A 41 -0.45 17.41 9.02
N ALA A 42 -0.67 18.05 10.15
CA ALA A 42 -1.99 18.23 10.73
C ALA A 42 -2.91 19.12 9.86
N ARG A 43 -2.35 19.94 8.99
CA ARG A 43 -3.07 20.93 8.18
C ARG A 43 -3.46 20.46 6.79
N ASN A 44 -3.18 19.22 6.40
CA ASN A 44 -3.63 18.73 5.11
C ASN A 44 -5.11 18.29 5.14
N LEU A 45 -5.80 18.39 4.01
CA LEU A 45 -7.22 18.04 3.88
C LEU A 45 -7.55 16.61 4.30
N LEU A 46 -6.64 15.66 4.12
CA LEU A 46 -6.83 14.28 4.54
C LEU A 46 -6.83 14.17 6.07
N SER A 47 -5.88 14.82 6.74
CA SER A 47 -5.81 14.88 8.21
C SER A 47 -7.08 15.50 8.80
N GLU A 48 -7.57 16.56 8.20
CA GLU A 48 -8.82 17.22 8.62
C GLU A 48 -10.03 16.29 8.48
N LYS A 49 -10.18 15.62 7.34
CA LYS A 49 -11.25 14.64 7.11
C LYS A 49 -11.17 13.45 8.07
N CYS A 50 -9.95 12.95 8.33
CA CYS A 50 -9.76 11.82 9.25
C CYS A 50 -10.14 12.20 10.68
N ARG A 51 -9.81 13.42 11.14
CA ARG A 51 -10.17 13.89 12.49
C ARG A 51 -11.67 13.95 12.75
N LEU A 52 -12.49 14.08 11.72
CA LEU A 52 -13.95 14.01 11.88
C LEU A 52 -14.45 12.61 12.23
N LEU A 53 -13.65 11.58 11.96
CA LEU A 53 -14.03 10.18 12.14
C LEU A 53 -13.38 9.53 13.36
N PHE A 54 -12.14 9.91 13.68
CA PHE A 54 -11.36 9.33 14.78
C PHE A 54 -10.19 10.26 15.17
N PRO A 55 -9.68 10.15 16.41
CA PRO A 55 -8.57 10.98 16.87
C PRO A 55 -7.28 10.64 16.12
N VAL A 56 -6.84 11.52 15.24
CA VAL A 56 -5.61 11.40 14.46
C VAL A 56 -4.91 12.76 14.40
N GLN A 57 -3.59 12.77 14.53
CA GLN A 57 -2.80 14.00 14.38
C GLN A 57 -2.56 14.31 12.90
N ASN A 58 -1.97 13.37 12.19
CA ASN A 58 -1.59 13.50 10.79
C ASN A 58 -2.11 12.30 9.98
N ALA A 59 -2.41 12.54 8.72
CA ALA A 59 -2.74 11.49 7.76
C ALA A 59 -2.00 11.74 6.46
N PHE A 60 -1.61 10.66 5.79
CA PHE A 60 -0.94 10.65 4.51
C PHE A 60 -1.57 9.59 3.60
N ALA A 61 -1.70 9.90 2.33
CA ALA A 61 -2.05 8.95 1.29
C ALA A 61 -1.02 9.03 0.17
N LEU A 62 -0.48 7.92 -0.27
CA LEU A 62 0.53 7.88 -1.32
C LEU A 62 -0.04 8.25 -2.69
N MET A 63 -1.18 7.66 -3.05
CA MET A 63 -1.80 7.80 -4.38
C MET A 63 -3.30 7.95 -4.26
N GLN A 64 -3.89 8.59 -5.24
CA GLN A 64 -5.33 8.62 -5.43
C GLN A 64 -5.80 7.26 -5.96
N PHE A 65 -6.97 6.85 -5.53
CA PHE A 65 -7.62 5.64 -6.00
C PHE A 65 -8.79 6.03 -6.89
N GLU A 66 -8.66 5.74 -8.18
CA GLU A 66 -9.72 5.90 -9.17
C GLU A 66 -10.02 4.55 -9.81
N GLU A 67 -11.24 4.38 -10.29
CA GLU A 67 -11.62 3.17 -11.03
C GLU A 67 -10.85 3.10 -12.35
N GLU A 68 -10.45 1.89 -12.74
CA GLU A 68 -9.66 1.59 -13.95
C GLU A 68 -8.25 2.23 -13.99
N SER A 69 -7.81 2.87 -12.90
CA SER A 69 -6.49 3.50 -12.82
C SER A 69 -5.36 2.50 -12.58
N THR A 70 -4.14 2.92 -12.91
CA THR A 70 -2.89 2.19 -12.58
C THR A 70 -2.80 1.92 -11.08
N SER A 71 -3.20 2.88 -10.22
CA SER A 71 -3.25 2.70 -8.76
C SER A 71 -4.17 1.55 -8.35
N GLN A 72 -5.36 1.42 -8.95
CA GLN A 72 -6.27 0.32 -8.69
C GLN A 72 -5.64 -1.03 -9.08
N LYS A 73 -5.02 -1.13 -10.25
CA LYS A 73 -4.38 -2.36 -10.74
C LYS A 73 -3.20 -2.78 -9.84
N ILE A 74 -2.36 -1.84 -9.40
CA ILE A 74 -1.27 -2.08 -8.45
C ILE A 74 -1.82 -2.68 -7.15
N ILE A 75 -2.82 -2.04 -6.54
CA ILE A 75 -3.43 -2.51 -5.29
C ILE A 75 -4.14 -3.86 -5.48
N HIS A 76 -4.75 -4.10 -6.64
CA HIS A 76 -5.36 -5.38 -6.96
C HIS A 76 -4.32 -6.51 -7.06
N GLN A 77 -3.22 -6.28 -7.77
CA GLN A 77 -2.11 -7.24 -7.87
C GLN A 77 -1.45 -7.52 -6.51
N LEU A 78 -1.27 -6.49 -5.68
CA LEU A 78 -0.80 -6.66 -4.30
C LEU A 78 -1.76 -7.52 -3.47
N LYS A 79 -3.07 -7.41 -3.67
CA LYS A 79 -4.06 -8.16 -2.88
C LYS A 79 -4.33 -9.56 -3.39
N TYR A 80 -4.27 -9.80 -4.69
CA TYR A 80 -4.77 -11.02 -5.33
C TYR A 80 -3.79 -11.67 -6.32
N GLY A 81 -2.78 -10.95 -6.79
CA GLY A 81 -1.81 -11.43 -7.78
C GLY A 81 -0.58 -12.10 -7.20
N SER A 82 -0.54 -12.35 -5.88
CA SER A 82 0.63 -12.93 -5.16
C SER A 82 1.95 -12.15 -5.35
N ARG A 83 1.88 -10.93 -5.87
CA ARG A 83 3.06 -10.07 -6.15
C ARG A 83 3.45 -9.29 -4.88
N LYS A 84 3.97 -10.00 -3.88
CA LYS A 84 4.38 -9.42 -2.58
C LYS A 84 5.38 -8.26 -2.71
N LYS A 85 6.27 -8.32 -3.70
CA LYS A 85 7.28 -7.26 -3.98
C LYS A 85 6.67 -5.87 -4.18
N ILE A 86 5.42 -5.76 -4.65
CA ILE A 86 4.69 -4.49 -4.74
C ILE A 86 4.71 -3.74 -3.41
N GLY A 87 4.61 -4.44 -2.29
CA GLY A 87 4.68 -3.83 -0.95
C GLY A 87 5.97 -3.04 -0.72
N LYS A 88 7.12 -3.59 -1.15
CA LYS A 88 8.43 -2.92 -1.06
C LYS A 88 8.47 -1.68 -1.96
N THR A 89 8.01 -1.79 -3.21
CA THR A 89 7.96 -0.65 -4.14
C THR A 89 7.11 0.49 -3.60
N LEU A 90 5.91 0.18 -3.08
CA LEU A 90 5.03 1.19 -2.47
C LEU A 90 5.67 1.84 -1.23
N ALA A 91 6.43 1.07 -0.43
CA ALA A 91 7.17 1.62 0.70
C ALA A 91 8.27 2.60 0.24
N ASN A 92 9.03 2.26 -0.79
CA ASN A 92 10.06 3.15 -1.35
C ASN A 92 9.44 4.45 -1.88
N TRP A 93 8.36 4.36 -2.66
CA TRP A 93 7.64 5.56 -3.11
C TRP A 93 7.07 6.40 -1.96
N THR A 94 6.66 5.73 -0.88
CA THR A 94 6.22 6.43 0.34
C THR A 94 7.38 7.18 0.99
N LEU A 95 8.55 6.55 1.12
CA LEU A 95 9.74 7.15 1.72
C LEU A 95 10.24 8.38 0.96
N GLU A 96 10.11 8.38 -0.37
CA GLU A 96 10.46 9.53 -1.21
C GLU A 96 9.54 10.75 -1.00
N LYS A 97 8.31 10.50 -0.57
CA LYS A 97 7.26 11.53 -0.46
C LYS A 97 6.88 11.89 0.99
N LEU A 98 7.28 11.06 1.94
CA LEU A 98 6.91 11.16 3.34
C LEU A 98 8.04 11.85 4.12
N ASP A 99 7.82 13.09 4.54
CA ASP A 99 8.71 13.79 5.45
C ASP A 99 8.23 13.60 6.90
N LEU A 100 9.03 12.89 7.70
CA LEU A 100 8.78 12.63 9.11
C LEU A 100 9.62 13.50 10.07
N ASN A 101 10.39 14.48 9.55
CA ASN A 101 11.43 15.20 10.33
C ASN A 101 10.93 15.80 11.65
N GLN A 102 9.63 16.15 11.74
CA GLN A 102 9.06 16.74 12.96
C GLN A 102 8.10 15.81 13.72
N ASN A 103 7.74 14.65 13.17
CA ASN A 103 6.69 13.76 13.71
C ASN A 103 7.03 12.29 13.51
N LYS A 104 8.25 11.89 13.85
CA LYS A 104 8.67 10.49 13.76
C LYS A 104 7.84 9.67 14.77
N PRO A 105 7.09 8.64 14.34
CA PRO A 105 6.35 7.79 15.27
C PRO A 105 7.29 6.84 16.02
N ASP A 106 6.88 6.43 17.20
CA ASP A 106 7.61 5.46 18.04
C ASP A 106 7.42 4.03 17.57
N LEU A 107 6.30 3.73 16.89
CA LEU A 107 5.93 2.39 16.47
C LEU A 107 5.09 2.42 15.18
N LEU A 108 5.40 1.53 14.27
CA LEU A 108 4.56 1.21 13.11
C LEU A 108 3.65 0.02 13.44
N VAL A 109 2.36 0.16 13.20
CA VAL A 109 1.40 -0.92 13.42
C VAL A 109 0.62 -1.19 12.14
N THR A 110 0.54 -2.45 11.71
CA THR A 110 -0.18 -2.80 10.50
C THR A 110 -1.64 -3.12 10.76
N VAL A 111 -2.52 -2.69 9.86
CA VAL A 111 -3.93 -3.07 9.90
C VAL A 111 -4.06 -4.58 9.62
N PRO A 112 -4.68 -5.36 10.55
CA PRO A 112 -4.74 -6.80 10.44
C PRO A 112 -5.76 -7.26 9.40
N LEU A 113 -5.48 -8.40 8.78
CA LEU A 113 -6.46 -9.18 8.04
C LEU A 113 -7.20 -10.14 8.98
N HIS A 114 -8.47 -10.38 8.72
CA HIS A 114 -9.17 -11.50 9.35
C HIS A 114 -8.54 -12.83 8.93
N GLN A 115 -8.44 -13.81 9.83
CA GLN A 115 -7.75 -15.10 9.61
C GLN A 115 -8.22 -15.82 8.33
N LYS A 116 -9.53 -15.78 8.03
CA LYS A 116 -10.08 -16.36 6.81
C LYS A 116 -9.45 -15.73 5.55
N LYS A 117 -9.35 -14.39 5.50
CA LYS A 117 -8.68 -13.70 4.39
C LYS A 117 -7.17 -13.93 4.34
N LEU A 118 -6.54 -14.07 5.49
CA LEU A 118 -5.12 -14.38 5.56
C LEU A 118 -4.85 -15.77 4.98
N LYS A 119 -5.69 -16.78 5.29
CA LYS A 119 -5.61 -18.13 4.69
C LYS A 119 -5.85 -18.11 3.19
N GLU A 120 -6.87 -17.38 2.71
CA GLU A 120 -7.18 -17.24 1.27
C GLU A 120 -6.05 -16.56 0.49
N ARG A 121 -5.40 -15.57 1.09
CA ARG A 121 -4.35 -14.74 0.44
C ARG A 121 -2.94 -15.28 0.65
N GLY A 122 -2.72 -16.03 1.72
CA GLY A 122 -1.41 -16.55 2.13
C GLY A 122 -0.50 -15.52 2.81
N TYR A 123 -0.85 -14.23 2.82
CA TYR A 123 -0.05 -13.15 3.44
C TYR A 123 -0.87 -11.91 3.74
N ASN A 124 -0.37 -11.07 4.67
CA ASN A 124 -0.86 -9.71 4.82
C ASN A 124 -0.04 -8.78 3.92
N GLN A 125 -0.71 -8.12 2.99
CA GLN A 125 -0.11 -7.22 2.01
C GLN A 125 0.65 -6.05 2.62
N LEU A 126 0.37 -5.70 3.88
CA LEU A 126 1.02 -4.59 4.56
C LEU A 126 2.33 -4.99 5.26
N HIS A 127 2.61 -6.29 5.45
CA HIS A 127 3.80 -6.69 6.22
C HIS A 127 5.09 -6.26 5.51
N LEU A 128 5.26 -6.58 4.22
CA LEU A 128 6.48 -6.19 3.50
C LEU A 128 6.61 -4.67 3.37
N PHE A 129 5.50 -3.97 3.14
CA PHE A 129 5.45 -2.52 3.12
C PHE A 129 5.94 -1.92 4.46
N ALA A 130 5.37 -2.37 5.58
CA ALA A 130 5.70 -1.85 6.90
C ALA A 130 7.11 -2.22 7.34
N ASN A 131 7.59 -3.44 7.02
CA ASN A 131 8.97 -3.84 7.32
C ASN A 131 9.97 -2.97 6.56
N THR A 132 9.74 -2.69 5.28
CA THR A 132 10.61 -1.81 4.50
C THR A 132 10.65 -0.39 5.09
N LEU A 133 9.51 0.16 5.50
CA LEU A 133 9.49 1.46 6.21
C LEU A 133 10.23 1.38 7.55
N SER A 134 9.99 0.33 8.32
CA SER A 134 10.62 0.10 9.63
C SER A 134 12.14 0.07 9.54
N GLU A 135 12.67 -0.70 8.59
CA GLU A 135 14.11 -0.83 8.36
C GLU A 135 14.74 0.49 7.93
N THR A 136 14.12 1.21 6.99
CA THR A 136 14.68 2.46 6.46
C THR A 136 14.57 3.62 7.46
N LEU A 137 13.44 3.73 8.16
CA LEU A 137 13.19 4.81 9.11
C LEU A 137 13.74 4.51 10.52
N GLN A 138 14.21 3.29 10.75
CA GLN A 138 14.65 2.83 12.07
C GLN A 138 13.54 3.02 13.13
N ILE A 139 12.33 2.55 12.80
CA ILE A 139 11.14 2.58 13.66
C ILE A 139 10.69 1.14 13.87
N PRO A 140 10.47 0.67 15.11
CA PRO A 140 9.93 -0.65 15.38
C PRO A 140 8.61 -0.90 14.64
N CYS A 141 8.38 -2.14 14.20
CA CYS A 141 7.13 -2.53 13.54
C CYS A 141 6.46 -3.70 14.27
N ASP A 142 5.16 -3.56 14.53
CA ASP A 142 4.33 -4.60 15.13
C ASP A 142 3.17 -5.01 14.20
N HIS A 143 3.08 -6.30 13.97
CA HIS A 143 2.05 -6.92 13.15
C HIS A 143 0.94 -7.62 13.95
N HIS A 144 1.05 -7.67 15.27
CA HIS A 144 0.28 -8.59 16.12
C HIS A 144 -0.56 -7.93 17.21
N SER A 145 -0.23 -6.72 17.64
CA SER A 145 -0.95 -5.99 18.70
C SER A 145 -2.42 -5.73 18.36
N ILE A 146 -2.74 -5.52 17.08
CA ILE A 146 -4.13 -5.35 16.65
C ILE A 146 -4.63 -6.63 15.98
N LYS A 147 -5.81 -7.09 16.39
CA LYS A 147 -6.47 -8.28 15.82
C LYS A 147 -7.82 -7.92 15.20
N ARG A 148 -8.14 -8.55 14.08
CA ARG A 148 -9.44 -8.42 13.43
C ARG A 148 -10.32 -9.65 13.72
N ASN A 149 -11.25 -9.49 14.65
CA ASN A 149 -12.12 -10.58 15.11
C ASN A 149 -13.33 -10.80 14.18
N PHE A 150 -13.79 -9.77 13.47
CA PHE A 150 -14.99 -9.86 12.63
C PHE A 150 -14.64 -9.99 11.15
N TYR A 151 -15.21 -11.01 10.51
CA TYR A 151 -15.12 -11.17 9.06
C TYR A 151 -16.19 -10.32 8.38
N LYS A 152 -15.76 -9.37 7.54
CA LYS A 152 -16.63 -8.66 6.60
C LYS A 152 -16.23 -9.01 5.17
N LYS A 153 -17.21 -9.30 4.30
CA LYS A 153 -16.96 -9.46 2.84
C LYS A 153 -16.25 -8.23 2.28
N ALA A 154 -15.54 -8.40 1.16
CA ALA A 154 -14.73 -7.33 0.59
C ALA A 154 -15.56 -6.07 0.33
N GLN A 155 -15.11 -4.94 0.85
CA GLN A 155 -15.75 -3.62 0.68
C GLN A 155 -15.82 -3.19 -0.80
N ALA A 156 -14.91 -3.72 -1.67
CA ALA A 156 -14.91 -3.43 -3.10
C ALA A 156 -16.19 -3.87 -3.84
N LYS A 157 -16.99 -4.77 -3.24
CA LYS A 157 -18.30 -5.22 -3.77
C LYS A 157 -19.49 -4.43 -3.22
N LYS A 158 -19.24 -3.39 -2.42
CA LYS A 158 -20.29 -2.55 -1.82
C LYS A 158 -20.35 -1.21 -2.52
N ASN A 159 -21.57 -0.71 -2.78
CA ASN A 159 -21.80 0.65 -3.23
C ASN A 159 -21.38 1.66 -2.15
N ARG A 160 -21.18 2.93 -2.54
CA ARG A 160 -20.69 3.99 -1.65
C ARG A 160 -21.49 4.08 -0.35
N ASP A 161 -22.81 4.02 -0.43
CA ASP A 161 -23.74 4.11 0.71
C ASP A 161 -23.71 2.90 1.65
N GLN A 162 -23.20 1.76 1.17
CA GLN A 162 -23.04 0.53 1.95
C GLN A 162 -21.68 0.43 2.66
N ARG A 163 -20.79 1.42 2.47
CA ARG A 163 -19.42 1.43 3.02
C ARG A 163 -19.32 2.15 4.36
N ILE A 164 -20.41 2.76 4.82
CA ILE A 164 -20.53 3.45 6.12
C ILE A 164 -20.82 2.43 7.22
#